data_7e0b82a239b5cb3ad7c04fd8b6cd8e9f
#
_entry.id   7e0b82a239b5cb3ad7c04fd8b6cd8e9f
#
_cell.length_a   1.000
_cell.length_b   1.000
_cell.length_c   1.000
_cell.angle_alpha   90.00
_cell.angle_beta   90.00
_cell.angle_gamma   90.00
#
_symmetry.space_group_name_H-M   'P 1'
#
loop_
_entity.id
_entity.type
_entity.pdbx_description
1 polymer ?
#
loop_
_entity_poly.entity_id
_entity_poly.type
_entity_poly.pdbx_seq_one_letter_code
_entity_poly.pdbx_strand_id
1 'polypeptide(L)'
;MEIEGKSLITDEFKDLTYNDFHVIEAIGMSEPKSMSTVAKLMNVTTGTLTKAMDGLTDKGYVVRERSKQDKRVVWVCLTEKGKAAYLHHEEFHHRMIDHIKGELNTQETTVLIYSLAKLVDFFQQVYGENEES
;
A
#
# COMPACT_ATOMS: atom_id res chain seq x y z
N MET A 1 20.32 0.83 -14.94
CA MET A 1 19.54 0.94 -13.73
C MET A 1 18.26 1.73 -13.85
N GLU A 2 18.34 2.91 -14.43
CA GLU A 2 17.14 3.68 -14.73
C GLU A 2 16.21 2.95 -15.70
N ILE A 3 16.79 2.18 -16.61
CA ILE A 3 16.03 1.40 -17.60
C ILE A 3 15.19 0.34 -16.92
N GLU A 4 15.73 -0.33 -15.90
CA GLU A 4 14.99 -1.36 -15.15
C GLU A 4 13.85 -0.75 -14.33
N GLY A 5 14.10 0.42 -13.72
CA GLY A 5 13.05 1.13 -12.99
C GLY A 5 11.91 1.54 -13.90
N LYS A 6 12.23 2.03 -15.09
CA LYS A 6 11.22 2.42 -16.07
C LYS A 6 10.44 1.23 -16.61
N SER A 7 11.10 0.07 -16.77
CA SER A 7 10.42 -1.12 -17.26
C SER A 7 9.46 -1.72 -16.23
N LEU A 8 9.69 -1.45 -14.93
CA LEU A 8 8.80 -1.87 -13.86
C LEU A 8 7.58 -0.96 -13.72
N ILE A 9 7.71 0.31 -14.14
CA ILE A 9 6.58 1.24 -14.24
C ILE A 9 6.06 1.09 -15.67
N THR A 10 5.34 0.01 -15.91
CA THR A 10 4.87 -0.33 -17.24
C THR A 10 3.65 0.49 -17.63
N ASP A 11 3.36 0.53 -18.94
CA ASP A 11 2.15 1.17 -19.45
C ASP A 11 0.88 0.58 -18.86
N GLU A 12 0.94 -0.67 -18.40
CA GLU A 12 -0.21 -1.37 -17.84
C GLU A 12 -0.78 -0.68 -16.61
N PHE A 13 0.10 -0.10 -15.75
CA PHE A 13 -0.33 0.51 -14.49
C PHE A 13 0.01 1.99 -14.41
N LYS A 14 0.19 2.65 -15.54
CA LYS A 14 0.58 4.07 -15.56
C LYS A 14 -0.52 5.01 -15.06
N ASP A 15 -1.75 4.53 -14.97
CA ASP A 15 -2.86 5.29 -14.43
C ASP A 15 -2.93 5.25 -12.90
N LEU A 16 -2.00 4.55 -12.25
CA LEU A 16 -1.91 4.47 -10.81
C LEU A 16 -0.88 5.45 -10.27
N THR A 17 -1.25 6.18 -9.22
CA THR A 17 -0.33 7.03 -8.48
C THR A 17 0.37 6.20 -7.41
N TYR A 18 1.41 6.76 -6.80
CA TYR A 18 2.09 6.12 -5.68
C TYR A 18 1.12 5.84 -4.52
N ASN A 19 0.24 6.80 -4.23
CA ASN A 19 -0.77 6.64 -3.20
C ASN A 19 -1.76 5.52 -3.53
N ASP A 20 -2.11 5.38 -4.81
CA ASP A 20 -3.00 4.30 -5.25
C ASP A 20 -2.39 2.94 -4.94
N PHE A 21 -1.08 2.76 -5.17
CA PHE A 21 -0.40 1.52 -4.83
C PHE A 21 -0.41 1.25 -3.32
N HIS A 22 -0.31 2.30 -2.50
CA HIS A 22 -0.42 2.16 -1.05
C HIS A 22 -1.80 1.66 -0.63
N VAL A 23 -2.85 2.17 -1.25
CA VAL A 23 -4.21 1.71 -0.99
C VAL A 23 -4.36 0.24 -1.38
N ILE A 24 -3.88 -0.11 -2.57
CA ILE A 24 -3.92 -1.49 -3.07
C ILE A 24 -3.18 -2.43 -2.10
N GLU A 25 -2.02 -2.02 -1.64
CA GLU A 25 -1.23 -2.79 -0.68
C GLU A 25 -1.98 -2.97 0.64
N ALA A 26 -2.63 -1.93 1.14
CA ALA A 26 -3.39 -1.99 2.39
C ALA A 26 -4.60 -2.92 2.28
N ILE A 27 -5.26 -2.95 1.12
CA ILE A 27 -6.39 -3.86 0.89
C ILE A 27 -5.89 -5.31 0.89
N GLY A 28 -4.80 -5.58 0.17
CA GLY A 28 -4.21 -6.91 0.10
C GLY A 28 -5.02 -7.86 -0.77
N MET A 29 -4.49 -9.08 -0.94
CA MET A 29 -5.08 -10.08 -1.83
C MET A 29 -5.88 -11.16 -1.11
N SER A 30 -5.92 -11.14 0.22
CA SER A 30 -6.58 -12.19 0.98
C SER A 30 -8.08 -11.88 1.11
N GLU A 31 -8.53 -11.62 2.32
CA GLU A 31 -9.95 -11.41 2.59
C GLU A 31 -10.38 -9.96 2.32
N PRO A 32 -11.64 -9.73 1.98
CA PRO A 32 -12.16 -8.36 1.93
C PRO A 32 -11.94 -7.66 3.28
N LYS A 33 -11.68 -6.37 3.22
CA LYS A 33 -11.50 -5.55 4.42
C LYS A 33 -12.55 -4.45 4.43
N SER A 34 -12.90 -3.97 5.61
CA SER A 34 -13.80 -2.83 5.72
C SER A 34 -13.03 -1.54 5.39
N MET A 35 -13.77 -0.52 4.93
CA MET A 35 -13.19 0.79 4.68
C MET A 35 -12.49 1.35 5.92
N SER A 36 -13.08 1.17 7.10
CA SER A 36 -12.48 1.66 8.34
C SER A 36 -11.18 0.94 8.67
N THR A 37 -11.08 -0.36 8.39
CA THR A 37 -9.84 -1.11 8.61
C THR A 37 -8.73 -0.61 7.68
N VAL A 38 -9.04 -0.40 6.40
CA VAL A 38 -8.05 0.10 5.44
C VAL A 38 -7.60 1.50 5.83
N ALA A 39 -8.52 2.36 6.26
CA ALA A 39 -8.18 3.71 6.71
C ALA A 39 -7.22 3.67 7.90
N LYS A 40 -7.45 2.76 8.85
CA LYS A 40 -6.56 2.59 9.99
C LYS A 40 -5.17 2.10 9.56
N LEU A 41 -5.12 1.14 8.65
CA LEU A 41 -3.86 0.62 8.14
C LEU A 41 -3.04 1.72 7.46
N MET A 42 -3.70 2.65 6.79
CA MET A 42 -3.05 3.76 6.10
C MET A 42 -2.88 4.99 6.96
N ASN A 43 -3.45 4.98 8.15
CA ASN A 43 -3.41 6.11 9.09
C ASN A 43 -4.02 7.38 8.47
N VAL A 44 -5.19 7.22 7.86
CA VAL A 44 -5.95 8.33 7.26
C VAL A 44 -7.40 8.24 7.72
N THR A 45 -8.16 9.31 7.48
CA THR A 45 -9.60 9.29 7.74
C THR A 45 -10.33 8.50 6.66
N THR A 46 -11.52 8.00 6.98
CA THR A 46 -12.35 7.31 5.98
C THR A 46 -12.76 8.25 4.85
N GLY A 47 -12.95 9.54 5.15
CA GLY A 47 -13.26 10.54 4.12
C GLY A 47 -12.13 10.69 3.09
N THR A 48 -10.89 10.74 3.56
CA THR A 48 -9.72 10.80 2.69
C THR A 48 -9.62 9.53 1.85
N LEU A 49 -9.84 8.38 2.49
CA LEU A 49 -9.77 7.09 1.81
C LEU A 49 -10.86 6.96 0.73
N THR A 50 -12.07 7.45 1.02
CA THR A 50 -13.19 7.35 0.07
C THR A 50 -12.83 7.96 -1.28
N LYS A 51 -12.18 9.11 -1.27
CA LYS A 51 -11.78 9.79 -2.51
C LYS A 51 -10.81 8.94 -3.34
N ALA A 52 -9.79 8.37 -2.68
CA ALA A 52 -8.83 7.50 -3.35
C ALA A 52 -9.52 6.22 -3.85
N MET A 53 -10.43 5.68 -3.04
CA MET A 53 -11.16 4.46 -3.38
C MET A 53 -12.10 4.67 -4.57
N ASP A 54 -12.72 5.84 -4.67
CA ASP A 54 -13.56 6.18 -5.82
C ASP A 54 -12.76 6.10 -7.11
N GLY A 55 -11.57 6.68 -7.12
CA GLY A 55 -10.69 6.63 -8.28
C GLY A 55 -10.29 5.21 -8.66
N LEU A 56 -9.93 4.40 -7.68
CA LEU A 56 -9.53 3.01 -7.92
C LEU A 56 -10.68 2.16 -8.40
N THR A 57 -11.89 2.41 -7.91
CA THR A 57 -13.10 1.71 -8.36
C THR A 57 -13.39 2.07 -9.81
N ASP A 58 -13.30 3.35 -10.16
CA ASP A 58 -13.53 3.80 -11.53
C ASP A 58 -12.52 3.22 -12.51
N LYS A 59 -11.29 3.06 -12.09
CA LYS A 59 -10.23 2.47 -12.93
C LYS A 59 -10.29 0.94 -12.98
N GLY A 60 -11.15 0.33 -12.18
CA GLY A 60 -11.37 -1.12 -12.20
C GLY A 60 -10.42 -1.95 -11.36
N TYR A 61 -9.73 -1.36 -10.40
CA TYR A 61 -8.79 -2.06 -9.53
C TYR A 61 -9.43 -2.59 -8.26
N VAL A 62 -10.54 -2.01 -7.82
CA VAL A 62 -11.16 -2.28 -6.53
C VAL A 62 -12.67 -2.45 -6.70
N VAL A 63 -13.26 -3.32 -5.90
CA VAL A 63 -14.72 -3.51 -5.79
C VAL A 63 -15.12 -3.16 -4.37
N ARG A 64 -16.21 -2.38 -4.23
CA ARG A 64 -16.80 -2.06 -2.94
C ARG A 64 -18.18 -2.67 -2.86
N GLU A 65 -18.50 -3.21 -1.68
CA GLU A 65 -19.82 -3.77 -1.42
C GLU A 65 -20.28 -3.42 -0.02
N ARG A 66 -21.45 -2.82 0.08
CA ARG A 66 -22.05 -2.51 1.38
C ARG A 66 -22.50 -3.80 2.05
N SER A 67 -22.19 -3.94 3.33
CA SER A 67 -22.59 -5.12 4.10
C SER A 67 -24.12 -5.23 4.19
N LYS A 68 -24.62 -6.45 3.99
CA LYS A 68 -26.05 -6.72 4.13
C LYS A 68 -26.46 -6.82 5.61
N GLN A 69 -25.53 -7.21 6.46
CA GLN A 69 -25.77 -7.35 7.89
C GLN A 69 -25.74 -6.00 8.60
N ASP A 70 -24.85 -5.09 8.15
CA ASP A 70 -24.70 -3.77 8.75
C ASP A 70 -24.37 -2.77 7.66
N LYS A 71 -25.34 -1.96 7.28
CA LYS A 71 -25.21 -0.99 6.18
C LYS A 71 -24.17 0.09 6.43
N ARG A 72 -23.69 0.22 7.67
CA ARG A 72 -22.61 1.16 7.99
C ARG A 72 -21.24 0.65 7.54
N VAL A 73 -21.14 -0.65 7.25
CA VAL A 73 -19.90 -1.29 6.84
C VAL A 73 -19.85 -1.42 5.33
N VAL A 74 -18.74 -0.96 4.74
CA VAL A 74 -18.47 -1.14 3.32
C VAL A 74 -17.22 -2.01 3.19
N TRP A 75 -17.37 -3.13 2.51
CA TRP A 75 -16.27 -4.07 2.24
C TRP A 75 -15.57 -3.69 0.95
N VAL A 76 -14.25 -3.83 0.94
CA VAL A 76 -13.44 -3.58 -0.25
C VAL A 76 -12.53 -4.78 -0.52
N CYS A 77 -12.34 -5.08 -1.78
CA CYS A 77 -11.37 -6.10 -2.20
C CYS A 77 -10.82 -5.74 -3.57
N LEU A 78 -9.69 -6.36 -3.91
CA LEU A 78 -9.06 -6.14 -5.21
C LEU A 78 -9.76 -6.96 -6.29
N THR A 79 -9.91 -6.38 -7.48
CA THR A 79 -10.30 -7.12 -8.68
C THR A 79 -9.09 -7.90 -9.19
N GLU A 80 -9.26 -8.69 -10.24
CA GLU A 80 -8.13 -9.36 -10.89
C GLU A 80 -7.07 -8.35 -11.35
N LYS A 81 -7.52 -7.21 -11.88
CA LYS A 81 -6.63 -6.11 -12.27
C LYS A 81 -5.90 -5.52 -11.05
N GLY A 82 -6.61 -5.37 -9.93
CA GLY A 82 -6.03 -4.89 -8.69
C GLY A 82 -5.00 -5.85 -8.13
N LYS A 83 -5.26 -7.15 -8.22
CA LYS A 83 -4.31 -8.17 -7.78
C LYS A 83 -3.05 -8.16 -8.63
N ALA A 84 -3.19 -7.95 -9.93
CA ALA A 84 -2.04 -7.82 -10.82
C ALA A 84 -1.19 -6.61 -10.46
N ALA A 85 -1.82 -5.48 -10.13
CA ALA A 85 -1.12 -4.28 -9.68
C ALA A 85 -0.40 -4.51 -8.36
N TYR A 86 -1.05 -5.22 -7.43
CA TYR A 86 -0.45 -5.59 -6.15
C TYR A 86 0.83 -6.39 -6.35
N LEU A 87 0.77 -7.43 -7.18
CA LEU A 87 1.92 -8.29 -7.45
C LEU A 87 3.03 -7.54 -8.17
N HIS A 88 2.68 -6.66 -9.09
CA HIS A 88 3.64 -5.82 -9.80
C HIS A 88 4.40 -4.92 -8.82
N HIS A 89 3.69 -4.30 -7.89
CA HIS A 89 4.27 -3.41 -6.89
C HIS A 89 5.17 -4.20 -5.92
N GLU A 90 4.72 -5.38 -5.50
CA GLU A 90 5.49 -6.26 -4.63
C GLU A 90 6.79 -6.68 -5.30
N GLU A 91 6.73 -7.04 -6.57
CA GLU A 91 7.91 -7.42 -7.35
C GLU A 91 8.90 -6.25 -7.45
N PHE A 92 8.40 -5.04 -7.65
CA PHE A 92 9.22 -3.84 -7.66
C PHE A 92 9.97 -3.68 -6.34
N HIS A 93 9.28 -3.85 -5.21
CA HIS A 93 9.90 -3.76 -3.89
C HIS A 93 10.98 -4.83 -3.68
N HIS A 94 10.72 -6.07 -4.11
CA HIS A 94 11.69 -7.15 -4.02
C HIS A 94 12.94 -6.84 -4.82
N ARG A 95 12.79 -6.35 -6.03
CA ARG A 95 13.93 -5.98 -6.87
C ARG A 95 14.73 -4.84 -6.29
N MET A 96 14.05 -3.86 -5.73
CA MET A 96 14.71 -2.73 -5.08
C MET A 96 15.54 -3.21 -3.89
N ILE A 97 14.94 -4.04 -3.04
CA ILE A 97 15.63 -4.58 -1.87
C ILE A 97 16.84 -5.43 -2.28
N ASP A 98 16.68 -6.30 -3.26
CA ASP A 98 17.76 -7.14 -3.75
C ASP A 98 18.92 -6.32 -4.33
N HIS A 99 18.57 -5.27 -5.05
CA HIS A 99 19.57 -4.35 -5.61
C HIS A 99 20.36 -3.67 -4.50
N ILE A 100 19.69 -3.14 -3.48
CA ILE A 100 20.31 -2.46 -2.36
C ILE A 100 21.21 -3.44 -1.59
N LYS A 101 20.75 -4.67 -1.37
CA LYS A 101 21.54 -5.69 -0.68
C LYS A 101 22.83 -6.00 -1.42
N GLY A 102 22.81 -5.97 -2.75
CA GLY A 102 23.98 -6.19 -3.57
C GLY A 102 25.00 -5.05 -3.51
N GLU A 103 24.55 -3.84 -3.17
CA GLU A 103 25.40 -2.66 -3.09
C GLU A 103 25.96 -2.41 -1.69
N LEU A 104 25.39 -3.03 -0.67
CA LEU A 104 25.78 -2.80 0.73
C LEU A 104 26.50 -4.01 1.32
N ASN A 105 27.53 -3.72 2.13
CA ASN A 105 28.16 -4.77 2.93
C ASN A 105 27.32 -5.05 4.19
N THR A 106 27.73 -6.04 4.97
CA THR A 106 27.00 -6.47 6.18
C THR A 106 26.86 -5.35 7.19
N GLN A 107 27.91 -4.56 7.40
CA GLN A 107 27.88 -3.45 8.35
C GLN A 107 26.91 -2.37 7.91
N GLU A 108 26.96 -2.00 6.63
CA GLU A 108 26.07 -0.98 6.07
C GLU A 108 24.61 -1.42 6.13
N THR A 109 24.34 -2.69 5.83
CA THR A 109 22.99 -3.24 5.91
C THR A 109 22.46 -3.19 7.33
N THR A 110 23.29 -3.55 8.32
CA THR A 110 22.92 -3.52 9.74
C THR A 110 22.57 -2.09 10.18
N VAL A 111 23.40 -1.11 9.80
CA VAL A 111 23.13 0.29 10.13
C VAL A 111 21.84 0.78 9.49
N LEU A 112 21.60 0.41 8.24
CA LEU A 112 20.39 0.81 7.52
C LEU A 112 19.15 0.25 8.21
N ILE A 113 19.13 -1.05 8.52
CA ILE A 113 18.00 -1.69 9.19
C ILE A 113 17.75 -1.04 10.55
N TYR A 114 18.79 -0.83 11.32
CA TYR A 114 18.70 -0.18 12.64
C TYR A 114 18.12 1.23 12.53
N SER A 115 18.59 1.99 11.54
CA SER A 115 18.13 3.36 11.34
C SER A 115 16.67 3.40 10.91
N LEU A 116 16.26 2.49 10.01
CA LEU A 116 14.86 2.39 9.57
C LEU A 116 13.94 2.00 10.73
N ALA A 117 14.39 1.08 11.59
CA ALA A 117 13.62 0.68 12.77
C ALA A 117 13.38 1.86 13.70
N LYS A 118 14.39 2.70 13.92
CA LYS A 118 14.23 3.91 14.72
C LYS A 118 13.23 4.89 14.11
N LEU A 119 13.26 5.02 12.80
CA LEU A 119 12.33 5.89 12.09
C LEU A 119 10.89 5.39 12.22
N VAL A 120 10.69 4.08 12.08
CA VAL A 120 9.38 3.45 12.26
C VAL A 120 8.88 3.68 13.68
N ASP A 121 9.73 3.47 14.69
CA ASP A 121 9.38 3.71 16.10
C ASP A 121 8.93 5.14 16.33
N PHE A 122 9.66 6.08 15.76
CA PHE A 122 9.32 7.50 15.86
C PHE A 122 7.91 7.78 15.31
N PHE A 123 7.64 7.28 14.11
CA PHE A 123 6.34 7.48 13.49
C PHE A 123 5.22 6.81 14.28
N GLN A 124 5.47 5.62 14.81
CA GLN A 124 4.48 4.93 15.62
C GLN A 124 4.14 5.69 16.90
N GLN A 125 5.15 6.30 17.54
CA GLN A 125 4.94 7.11 18.74
C GLN A 125 4.10 8.35 18.42
N VAL A 126 4.42 9.05 17.34
CA VAL A 126 3.71 10.27 16.97
C VAL A 126 2.26 9.98 16.56
N TYR A 127 2.06 9.00 15.69
CA TYR A 127 0.72 8.66 15.20
C TYR A 127 -0.08 7.84 16.20
N GLY A 128 0.59 7.01 17.00
CA GLY A 128 -0.06 6.26 18.06
C GLY A 128 -0.66 7.17 19.13
N GLU A 129 0.05 8.24 19.51
CA GLU A 129 -0.44 9.24 20.45
C GLU A 129 -1.66 9.97 19.88
N ASN A 130 -1.65 10.27 18.59
CA ASN A 130 -2.76 10.94 17.93
C ASN A 130 -4.01 10.05 17.87
N GLU A 131 -3.83 8.75 17.78
CA GLU A 131 -4.96 7.80 17.77
C GLU A 131 -5.63 7.68 19.13
N GLU A 132 -4.86 7.84 20.21
CA GLU A 132 -5.38 7.76 21.58
C GLU A 132 -6.11 9.04 22.02
N SER A 133 -5.84 10.12 21.34
CA SER A 133 -6.49 11.40 21.67
C SER A 133 -7.75 11.62 20.87
#